data_2958d6f16c29dc32f7c298fa57c83fec
#
_entry.id   2958d6f16c29dc32f7c298fa57c83fec
#
_cell.length_a   1.000
_cell.length_b   1.000
_cell.length_c   1.000
_cell.angle_alpha   90.00
_cell.angle_beta   90.00
_cell.angle_gamma   90.00
#
_symmetry.space_group_name_H-M   'P 1'
#
loop_
_entity.id
_entity.type
_entity.pdbx_description
1 polymer ?
#
loop_
_entity_poly.entity_id
_entity_poly.type
_entity_poly.pdbx_seq_one_letter_code
_entity_poly.pdbx_strand_id
1 'polypeptide(L)'
;MRRISKIAGIGLGAVVAVTGAAALAVEIGGIPRYDVERVDLRVERTPARLARGKKLASILCVGCHADPVTGRLTGRPLVDVPAKFGAVTSRNITRHPDKGIGSWTDGEIAYLLRTGVARDGRYLPPWMIKLPHMADDDLQSIIAFLRSEDPLVAAADVDPPGATRPSFLTKLLCQVAFKKLPYPSHPIEAPPAADKVAHGRYLVTALDCYGCHSASWQTMNIAEPERSAGFLGGGNVLTDLRGKPIRSANLTPDETGIGRWSQADLSRALRQGFRPDGTPIRAPMAPMPQLTDDEVGALRAYLRTVPPIRNPVPRSLEGDQVSADAPPGKRLYYKYACVSCHGDSGAGGQADLRRAGEHFPNRLALEAWIRNAPGSKPETRMPAWQGVIADADYEPLIAYVLALGQKR
;
A
#
# COMPACT_ATOMS: atom_id res chain seq x y z
N MET A 1 6.52 -42.64 -42.56
CA MET A 1 6.36 -41.17 -42.33
C MET A 1 4.91 -40.72 -42.13
N ARG A 2 3.94 -41.06 -42.97
CA ARG A 2 2.52 -40.61 -42.85
C ARG A 2 1.79 -41.05 -41.54
N ARG A 3 2.12 -42.15 -40.90
CA ARG A 3 1.51 -42.58 -39.62
C ARG A 3 2.03 -41.78 -38.42
N ILE A 4 3.32 -41.43 -38.41
CA ILE A 4 3.92 -40.65 -37.34
C ILE A 4 3.38 -39.24 -37.35
N SER A 5 3.17 -38.63 -38.52
CA SER A 5 2.59 -37.28 -38.64
C SER A 5 1.12 -37.21 -38.18
N LYS A 6 0.32 -38.28 -38.40
CA LYS A 6 -1.05 -38.35 -37.88
C LYS A 6 -1.10 -38.49 -36.35
N ILE A 7 -0.24 -39.31 -35.78
CA ILE A 7 -0.17 -39.47 -34.30
C ILE A 7 0.30 -38.15 -33.63
N ALA A 8 1.30 -37.48 -34.19
CA ALA A 8 1.75 -36.17 -33.71
C ALA A 8 0.65 -35.11 -33.84
N GLY A 9 -0.12 -35.09 -34.91
CA GLY A 9 -1.25 -34.18 -35.10
C GLY A 9 -2.40 -34.43 -34.12
N ILE A 10 -2.72 -35.69 -33.84
CA ILE A 10 -3.73 -36.06 -32.82
C ILE A 10 -3.26 -35.67 -31.40
N GLY A 11 -2.00 -35.92 -31.10
CA GLY A 11 -1.40 -35.53 -29.81
C GLY A 11 -1.42 -34.01 -29.60
N LEU A 12 -1.05 -33.23 -30.63
CA LEU A 12 -1.07 -31.77 -30.53
C LEU A 12 -2.53 -31.26 -30.41
N GLY A 13 -3.48 -31.81 -31.16
CA GLY A 13 -4.90 -31.48 -31.07
C GLY A 13 -5.48 -31.75 -29.66
N ALA A 14 -5.13 -32.88 -29.05
CA ALA A 14 -5.54 -33.22 -27.70
C ALA A 14 -4.97 -32.23 -26.66
N VAL A 15 -3.70 -31.89 -26.77
CA VAL A 15 -3.06 -30.88 -25.87
C VAL A 15 -3.75 -29.52 -26.00
N VAL A 16 -4.01 -29.05 -27.20
CA VAL A 16 -4.72 -27.78 -27.46
C VAL A 16 -6.13 -27.82 -26.89
N ALA A 17 -6.86 -28.93 -27.07
CA ALA A 17 -8.22 -29.07 -26.52
C ALA A 17 -8.23 -29.05 -24.99
N VAL A 18 -7.29 -29.78 -24.33
CA VAL A 18 -7.17 -29.82 -22.86
C VAL A 18 -6.79 -28.46 -22.31
N THR A 19 -5.79 -27.79 -22.90
CA THR A 19 -5.39 -26.44 -22.45
C THR A 19 -6.47 -25.41 -22.67
N GLY A 20 -7.20 -25.48 -23.78
CA GLY A 20 -8.36 -24.63 -24.06
C GLY A 20 -9.50 -24.84 -23.06
N ALA A 21 -9.82 -26.10 -22.74
CA ALA A 21 -10.83 -26.45 -21.75
C ALA A 21 -10.42 -25.98 -20.33
N ALA A 22 -9.14 -26.15 -19.96
CA ALA A 22 -8.62 -25.66 -18.69
C ALA A 22 -8.66 -24.13 -18.60
N ALA A 23 -8.28 -23.42 -19.67
CA ALA A 23 -8.36 -21.96 -19.72
C ALA A 23 -9.81 -21.47 -19.59
N LEU A 24 -10.75 -22.12 -20.27
CA LEU A 24 -12.19 -21.80 -20.19
C LEU A 24 -12.72 -22.05 -18.76
N ALA A 25 -12.32 -23.15 -18.13
CA ALA A 25 -12.69 -23.45 -16.74
C ALA A 25 -12.20 -22.39 -15.75
N VAL A 26 -10.96 -21.88 -15.95
CA VAL A 26 -10.42 -20.77 -15.14
C VAL A 26 -11.23 -19.48 -15.39
N GLU A 27 -11.57 -19.19 -16.63
CA GLU A 27 -12.31 -17.97 -16.98
C GLU A 27 -13.73 -17.97 -16.39
N ILE A 28 -14.43 -19.10 -16.47
CA ILE A 28 -15.79 -19.30 -15.93
C ILE A 28 -15.75 -19.35 -14.40
N GLY A 29 -14.80 -20.08 -13.81
CA GLY A 29 -14.65 -20.22 -12.35
C GLY A 29 -14.27 -18.92 -11.65
N GLY A 30 -13.58 -18.02 -12.35
CA GLY A 30 -13.24 -16.69 -11.83
C GLY A 30 -12.40 -16.73 -10.57
N ILE A 31 -12.62 -15.76 -9.67
CA ILE A 31 -12.03 -15.74 -8.33
C ILE A 31 -12.84 -16.65 -7.41
N PRO A 32 -12.19 -17.57 -6.67
CA PRO A 32 -12.88 -18.52 -5.80
C PRO A 32 -13.75 -17.85 -4.74
N ARG A 33 -14.80 -18.55 -4.35
CA ARG A 33 -15.59 -18.26 -3.17
C ARG A 33 -15.34 -19.34 -2.12
N TYR A 34 -15.37 -18.92 -0.86
CA TYR A 34 -15.15 -19.79 0.28
C TYR A 34 -16.31 -19.67 1.25
N ASP A 35 -16.56 -20.71 2.01
CA ASP A 35 -17.48 -20.65 3.14
C ASP A 35 -16.95 -19.66 4.17
N VAL A 36 -17.86 -18.84 4.68
CA VAL A 36 -17.58 -17.82 5.69
C VAL A 36 -17.88 -18.38 7.07
N GLU A 37 -16.88 -18.41 7.92
CA GLU A 37 -17.06 -18.79 9.32
C GLU A 37 -17.66 -17.62 10.10
N ARG A 38 -18.64 -17.90 10.92
CA ARG A 38 -19.25 -16.89 11.78
C ARG A 38 -18.30 -16.58 12.95
N VAL A 39 -17.84 -15.33 13.00
CA VAL A 39 -17.06 -14.80 14.12
C VAL A 39 -18.00 -13.99 15.01
N ASP A 40 -18.20 -14.45 16.23
CA ASP A 40 -18.98 -13.70 17.24
C ASP A 40 -18.06 -12.69 17.93
N LEU A 41 -18.00 -11.50 17.36
CA LEU A 41 -17.16 -10.38 17.83
C LEU A 41 -18.01 -9.12 17.93
N ARG A 42 -17.93 -8.47 19.09
CA ARG A 42 -18.45 -7.14 19.34
C ARG A 42 -17.35 -6.25 19.87
N VAL A 43 -17.03 -5.20 19.16
CA VAL A 43 -15.91 -4.30 19.49
C VAL A 43 -16.41 -3.12 20.30
N GLU A 44 -15.82 -2.93 21.47
CA GLU A 44 -16.02 -1.75 22.28
C GLU A 44 -15.28 -0.54 21.68
N ARG A 45 -15.95 0.62 21.62
CA ARG A 45 -15.44 1.85 20.99
C ARG A 45 -14.91 2.82 22.03
N THR A 46 -13.85 2.45 22.75
CA THR A 46 -13.20 3.35 23.69
C THR A 46 -12.38 4.42 22.96
N PRO A 47 -12.18 5.61 23.56
CA PRO A 47 -11.34 6.67 22.96
C PRO A 47 -9.92 6.17 22.61
N ALA A 48 -9.34 5.32 23.44
CA ALA A 48 -8.02 4.72 23.19
C ALA A 48 -8.02 3.83 21.93
N ARG A 49 -9.02 2.95 21.77
CA ARG A 49 -9.17 2.12 20.58
C ARG A 49 -9.44 2.95 19.33
N LEU A 50 -10.26 4.00 19.42
CA LEU A 50 -10.52 4.89 18.28
C LEU A 50 -9.23 5.59 17.81
N ALA A 51 -8.44 6.11 18.74
CA ALA A 51 -7.16 6.75 18.42
C ALA A 51 -6.15 5.75 17.81
N ARG A 52 -6.01 4.56 18.43
CA ARG A 52 -5.13 3.48 17.93
C ARG A 52 -5.59 3.00 16.56
N GLY A 53 -6.89 2.78 16.38
CA GLY A 53 -7.47 2.34 15.12
C GLY A 53 -7.31 3.37 14.00
N LYS A 54 -7.51 4.65 14.27
CA LYS A 54 -7.24 5.73 13.32
C LYS A 54 -5.79 5.72 12.86
N LYS A 55 -4.85 5.57 13.80
CA LYS A 55 -3.41 5.45 13.50
C LYS A 55 -3.13 4.28 12.54
N LEU A 56 -3.57 3.07 12.90
CA LEU A 56 -3.35 1.87 12.11
C LEU A 56 -4.02 1.95 10.74
N ALA A 57 -5.27 2.40 10.67
CA ALA A 57 -5.99 2.59 9.42
C ALA A 57 -5.34 3.66 8.52
N SER A 58 -4.76 4.70 9.09
CA SER A 58 -4.00 5.71 8.34
C SER A 58 -2.77 5.11 7.65
N ILE A 59 -2.14 4.11 8.24
CA ILE A 59 -0.99 3.41 7.66
C ILE A 59 -1.45 2.35 6.65
N LEU A 60 -2.42 1.52 7.00
CA LEU A 60 -2.77 0.29 6.27
C LEU A 60 -3.93 0.46 5.27
N CYS A 61 -4.89 1.35 5.53
CA CYS A 61 -6.13 1.42 4.74
C CYS A 61 -6.17 2.66 3.81
N VAL A 62 -5.77 3.82 4.33
CA VAL A 62 -5.91 5.13 3.64
C VAL A 62 -5.22 5.11 2.27
N GLY A 63 -4.04 4.48 2.14
CA GLY A 63 -3.29 4.42 0.88
C GLY A 63 -4.07 3.86 -0.29
N CYS A 64 -4.92 2.88 -0.02
CA CYS A 64 -5.72 2.19 -1.04
C CYS A 64 -7.18 2.66 -1.08
N HIS A 65 -7.77 3.01 0.07
CA HIS A 65 -9.21 3.27 0.15
C HIS A 65 -9.61 4.74 0.15
N ALA A 66 -8.68 5.68 0.40
CA ALA A 66 -9.03 7.09 0.39
C ALA A 66 -9.22 7.60 -1.05
N ASP A 67 -10.36 8.22 -1.28
CA ASP A 67 -10.59 9.02 -2.47
C ASP A 67 -9.64 10.23 -2.47
N PRO A 68 -8.91 10.47 -3.55
CA PRO A 68 -7.86 11.50 -3.58
C PRO A 68 -8.40 12.94 -3.50
N VAL A 69 -9.69 13.15 -3.73
CA VAL A 69 -10.34 14.48 -3.69
C VAL A 69 -10.94 14.76 -2.32
N THR A 70 -11.73 13.82 -1.81
CA THR A 70 -12.48 14.01 -0.56
C THR A 70 -11.72 13.52 0.68
N GLY A 71 -10.72 12.66 0.49
CA GLY A 71 -10.01 11.96 1.57
C GLY A 71 -10.82 10.85 2.24
N ARG A 72 -12.12 10.70 1.93
CA ARG A 72 -13.00 9.69 2.52
C ARG A 72 -12.63 8.29 2.00
N LEU A 73 -12.85 7.26 2.81
CA LEU A 73 -12.51 5.88 2.44
C LEU A 73 -13.54 5.25 1.49
N THR A 74 -13.86 5.94 0.40
CA THR A 74 -14.86 5.54 -0.59
C THR A 74 -14.32 4.65 -1.70
N GLY A 75 -13.01 4.41 -1.72
CA GLY A 75 -12.34 3.62 -2.73
C GLY A 75 -11.79 4.44 -3.90
N ARG A 76 -10.86 3.84 -4.63
CA ARG A 76 -10.17 4.44 -5.79
C ARG A 76 -9.59 3.38 -6.71
N PRO A 77 -9.27 3.70 -7.98
CA PRO A 77 -8.46 2.83 -8.82
C PRO A 77 -7.06 2.63 -8.22
N LEU A 78 -6.58 1.38 -8.20
CA LEU A 78 -5.25 1.02 -7.70
C LEU A 78 -4.29 0.93 -8.88
N VAL A 79 -3.67 2.06 -9.24
CA VAL A 79 -2.75 2.17 -10.37
C VAL A 79 -1.38 1.52 -10.10
N ASP A 80 -1.08 1.26 -8.84
CA ASP A 80 0.09 0.55 -8.34
C ASP A 80 -0.03 -0.99 -8.39
N VAL A 81 -1.20 -1.50 -8.73
CA VAL A 81 -1.36 -2.92 -9.08
C VAL A 81 -0.93 -3.12 -10.55
N PRO A 82 0.06 -4.00 -10.82
CA PRO A 82 0.52 -4.20 -12.20
C PRO A 82 -0.60 -4.60 -13.16
N ALA A 83 -0.66 -3.98 -14.34
CA ALA A 83 -1.72 -4.17 -15.34
C ALA A 83 -1.94 -5.63 -15.76
N LYS A 84 -0.91 -6.48 -15.65
CA LYS A 84 -1.03 -7.93 -15.90
C LYS A 84 -2.04 -8.63 -14.98
N PHE A 85 -2.36 -8.05 -13.83
CA PHE A 85 -3.38 -8.57 -12.92
C PHE A 85 -4.80 -8.04 -13.20
N GLY A 86 -4.94 -7.14 -14.18
CA GLY A 86 -6.19 -6.51 -14.56
C GLY A 86 -6.38 -5.12 -13.92
N ALA A 87 -7.55 -4.55 -14.13
CA ALA A 87 -7.94 -3.29 -13.48
C ALA A 87 -8.50 -3.58 -12.09
N VAL A 88 -7.94 -2.92 -11.07
CA VAL A 88 -8.35 -3.09 -9.67
C VAL A 88 -8.83 -1.75 -9.12
N THR A 89 -10.00 -1.78 -8.50
CA THR A 89 -10.55 -0.65 -7.76
C THR A 89 -10.84 -1.09 -6.33
N SER A 90 -10.33 -0.36 -5.35
CA SER A 90 -10.63 -0.60 -3.94
C SER A 90 -12.09 -0.25 -3.63
N ARG A 91 -12.66 -0.91 -2.63
CA ARG A 91 -14.06 -0.74 -2.26
C ARG A 91 -14.26 0.44 -1.33
N ASN A 92 -15.49 0.96 -1.33
CA ASN A 92 -15.98 1.86 -0.29
C ASN A 92 -16.03 1.10 1.06
N ILE A 93 -15.27 1.58 2.05
CA ILE A 93 -15.24 1.04 3.41
C ILE A 93 -15.75 2.06 4.45
N THR A 94 -16.55 3.02 4.01
CA THR A 94 -17.28 3.94 4.89
C THR A 94 -18.47 3.24 5.57
N ARG A 95 -19.10 3.94 6.50
CA ARG A 95 -20.28 3.44 7.23
C ARG A 95 -21.59 3.42 6.43
N HIS A 96 -21.55 3.64 5.11
CA HIS A 96 -22.76 3.50 4.30
C HIS A 96 -23.25 2.05 4.32
N PRO A 97 -24.55 1.78 4.59
CA PRO A 97 -25.06 0.43 4.81
C PRO A 97 -24.94 -0.46 3.57
N ASP A 98 -25.19 0.05 2.39
CA ASP A 98 -25.28 -0.75 1.16
C ASP A 98 -23.98 -0.67 0.33
N LYS A 99 -23.42 0.53 0.14
CA LYS A 99 -22.23 0.74 -0.69
C LYS A 99 -20.92 0.61 0.08
N GLY A 100 -20.96 0.74 1.40
CA GLY A 100 -19.83 0.58 2.31
C GLY A 100 -19.91 -0.69 3.15
N ILE A 101 -19.39 -0.59 4.36
CA ILE A 101 -19.38 -1.68 5.34
C ILE A 101 -20.31 -1.39 6.55
N GLY A 102 -21.24 -0.43 6.43
CA GLY A 102 -22.11 -0.02 7.53
C GLY A 102 -23.01 -1.14 8.07
N SER A 103 -23.49 -2.02 7.21
CA SER A 103 -24.33 -3.17 7.58
C SER A 103 -23.56 -4.45 7.93
N TRP A 104 -22.22 -4.42 7.86
CA TRP A 104 -21.42 -5.58 8.24
C TRP A 104 -21.33 -5.71 9.75
N THR A 105 -21.23 -6.92 10.28
CA THR A 105 -20.89 -7.15 11.69
C THR A 105 -19.39 -6.92 11.92
N ASP A 106 -19.00 -6.71 13.17
CA ASP A 106 -17.58 -6.59 13.53
C ASP A 106 -16.81 -7.89 13.24
N GLY A 107 -17.48 -9.04 13.44
CA GLY A 107 -16.95 -10.36 13.10
C GLY A 107 -16.72 -10.57 11.61
N GLU A 108 -17.62 -10.08 10.75
CA GLU A 108 -17.43 -10.14 9.27
C GLU A 108 -16.23 -9.31 8.81
N ILE A 109 -16.02 -8.15 9.44
CA ILE A 109 -14.83 -7.32 9.15
C ILE A 109 -13.56 -8.03 9.65
N ALA A 110 -13.57 -8.56 10.88
CA ALA A 110 -12.45 -9.32 11.42
C ALA A 110 -12.09 -10.52 10.54
N TYR A 111 -13.11 -11.28 10.11
CA TYR A 111 -12.91 -12.43 9.24
C TYR A 111 -12.26 -12.03 7.90
N LEU A 112 -12.77 -10.97 7.27
CA LEU A 112 -12.16 -10.42 6.04
C LEU A 112 -10.71 -10.04 6.24
N LEU A 113 -10.40 -9.26 7.28
CA LEU A 113 -9.04 -8.76 7.53
C LEU A 113 -8.06 -9.90 7.86
N ARG A 114 -8.51 -10.98 8.51
CA ARG A 114 -7.69 -12.16 8.83
C ARG A 114 -7.48 -13.06 7.61
N THR A 115 -8.55 -13.40 6.90
CA THR A 115 -8.56 -14.50 5.93
C THR A 115 -8.51 -14.02 4.47
N GLY A 116 -8.93 -12.79 4.20
CA GLY A 116 -9.14 -12.26 2.86
C GLY A 116 -10.48 -12.67 2.24
N VAL A 117 -11.44 -13.19 3.02
CA VAL A 117 -12.75 -13.60 2.52
C VAL A 117 -13.82 -12.63 3.01
N ALA A 118 -14.55 -12.03 2.08
CA ALA A 118 -15.64 -11.11 2.37
C ALA A 118 -16.90 -11.87 2.84
N ARG A 119 -17.85 -11.14 3.45
CA ARG A 119 -19.10 -11.72 4.00
C ARG A 119 -19.94 -12.51 3.00
N ASP A 120 -19.77 -12.24 1.70
CA ASP A 120 -20.42 -12.94 0.61
C ASP A 120 -19.61 -14.16 0.11
N GLY A 121 -18.54 -14.55 0.81
CA GLY A 121 -17.67 -15.67 0.47
C GLY A 121 -16.61 -15.35 -0.57
N ARG A 122 -16.65 -14.17 -1.18
CA ARG A 122 -15.71 -13.80 -2.24
C ARG A 122 -14.29 -13.58 -1.67
N TYR A 123 -13.30 -14.22 -2.28
CA TYR A 123 -11.90 -14.02 -1.92
C TYR A 123 -11.36 -12.70 -2.51
N LEU A 124 -10.62 -11.96 -1.70
CA LEU A 124 -9.89 -10.77 -2.15
C LEU A 124 -8.42 -11.13 -2.41
N PRO A 125 -7.93 -10.95 -3.64
CA PRO A 125 -6.56 -11.25 -4.00
C PRO A 125 -5.52 -10.42 -3.21
N PRO A 126 -4.21 -10.72 -3.34
CA PRO A 126 -3.15 -10.15 -2.48
C PRO A 126 -3.00 -8.63 -2.47
N TRP A 127 -3.55 -7.89 -3.42
CA TRP A 127 -3.56 -6.41 -3.36
C TRP A 127 -4.41 -5.83 -2.21
N MET A 128 -5.31 -6.62 -1.65
CA MET A 128 -5.90 -6.33 -0.34
C MET A 128 -5.06 -7.03 0.74
N ILE A 129 -4.40 -6.24 1.57
CA ILE A 129 -3.56 -6.74 2.67
C ILE A 129 -4.42 -7.55 3.63
N LYS A 130 -3.91 -8.71 4.08
CA LYS A 130 -4.47 -9.52 5.15
C LYS A 130 -3.62 -9.33 6.39
N LEU A 131 -4.23 -9.40 7.56
CA LEU A 131 -3.62 -9.13 8.84
C LEU A 131 -3.63 -10.36 9.76
N PRO A 132 -3.13 -11.54 9.29
CA PRO A 132 -3.23 -12.79 10.06
C PRO A 132 -2.44 -12.75 11.37
N HIS A 133 -1.41 -11.92 11.47
CA HIS A 133 -0.52 -11.82 12.63
C HIS A 133 -0.75 -10.58 13.50
N MET A 134 -1.71 -9.74 13.13
CA MET A 134 -2.00 -8.55 13.93
C MET A 134 -2.62 -8.95 15.28
N ALA A 135 -2.22 -8.33 16.37
CA ALA A 135 -2.82 -8.54 17.68
C ALA A 135 -4.33 -8.25 17.64
N ASP A 136 -5.10 -8.99 18.41
CA ASP A 136 -6.55 -8.85 18.41
C ASP A 136 -7.00 -7.45 18.85
N ASP A 137 -6.30 -6.85 19.81
CA ASP A 137 -6.63 -5.50 20.27
C ASP A 137 -6.37 -4.44 19.19
N ASP A 138 -5.30 -4.60 18.40
CA ASP A 138 -5.00 -3.73 17.25
C ASP A 138 -6.02 -3.92 16.11
N LEU A 139 -6.42 -5.16 15.81
CA LEU A 139 -7.47 -5.45 14.83
C LEU A 139 -8.82 -4.85 15.25
N GLN A 140 -9.20 -5.05 16.54
CA GLN A 140 -10.40 -4.47 17.11
C GLN A 140 -10.34 -2.94 17.11
N SER A 141 -9.18 -2.36 17.33
CA SER A 141 -8.99 -0.91 17.23
C SER A 141 -9.27 -0.39 15.82
N ILE A 142 -8.79 -1.08 14.77
CA ILE A 142 -9.12 -0.76 13.38
C ILE A 142 -10.64 -0.83 13.16
N ILE A 143 -11.29 -1.91 13.63
CA ILE A 143 -12.75 -2.07 13.50
C ILE A 143 -13.49 -0.96 14.24
N ALA A 144 -13.09 -0.62 15.46
CA ALA A 144 -13.66 0.49 16.22
C ALA A 144 -13.60 1.80 15.43
N PHE A 145 -12.44 2.11 14.84
CA PHE A 145 -12.26 3.30 13.99
C PHE A 145 -13.18 3.26 12.76
N LEU A 146 -13.25 2.14 12.03
CA LEU A 146 -14.13 2.00 10.86
C LEU A 146 -15.62 2.18 11.21
N ARG A 147 -15.99 2.03 12.49
CA ARG A 147 -17.34 2.24 13.04
C ARG A 147 -17.54 3.62 13.67
N SER A 148 -16.51 4.46 13.71
CA SER A 148 -16.54 5.74 14.41
C SER A 148 -17.24 6.85 13.61
N GLU A 149 -17.43 8.02 14.25
CA GLU A 149 -17.93 9.23 13.60
C GLU A 149 -16.83 10.03 12.88
N ASP A 150 -15.62 9.46 12.72
CA ASP A 150 -14.53 10.15 12.03
C ASP A 150 -14.92 10.50 10.58
N PRO A 151 -14.61 11.70 10.09
CA PRO A 151 -14.94 12.13 8.72
C PRO A 151 -14.42 11.20 7.62
N LEU A 152 -13.29 10.49 7.83
CA LEU A 152 -12.73 9.58 6.85
C LEU A 152 -13.65 8.38 6.55
N VAL A 153 -14.42 7.95 7.55
CA VAL A 153 -15.32 6.79 7.47
C VAL A 153 -16.82 7.18 7.50
N ALA A 154 -17.13 8.48 7.51
CA ALA A 154 -18.51 8.97 7.46
C ALA A 154 -19.24 8.39 6.25
N ALA A 155 -20.48 7.93 6.45
CA ALA A 155 -21.28 7.27 5.42
C ALA A 155 -21.30 8.06 4.09
N ALA A 156 -20.98 7.41 3.00
CA ALA A 156 -20.93 8.00 1.66
C ALA A 156 -21.69 7.13 0.66
N ASP A 157 -22.77 7.72 0.11
CA ASP A 157 -23.59 7.09 -0.93
C ASP A 157 -22.92 7.25 -2.30
N VAL A 158 -21.74 6.65 -2.45
CA VAL A 158 -20.99 6.66 -3.70
C VAL A 158 -20.43 5.29 -4.00
N ASP A 159 -20.47 4.90 -5.26
CA ASP A 159 -19.78 3.75 -5.76
C ASP A 159 -18.31 4.10 -6.03
N PRO A 160 -17.36 3.18 -5.79
CA PRO A 160 -15.98 3.39 -6.19
C PRO A 160 -15.88 3.67 -7.70
N PRO A 161 -14.98 4.56 -8.14
CA PRO A 161 -14.84 4.89 -9.55
C PRO A 161 -14.28 3.71 -10.35
N GLY A 162 -15.16 3.02 -11.07
CA GLY A 162 -14.84 1.85 -11.89
C GLY A 162 -14.99 0.51 -11.17
N ALA A 163 -15.00 -0.54 -11.97
CA ALA A 163 -15.15 -1.91 -11.50
C ALA A 163 -13.79 -2.64 -11.50
N THR A 164 -13.58 -3.50 -10.51
CA THR A 164 -12.47 -4.45 -10.56
C THR A 164 -12.73 -5.48 -11.66
N ARG A 165 -11.78 -5.58 -12.60
CA ARG A 165 -11.79 -6.53 -13.72
C ARG A 165 -10.52 -7.36 -13.67
N PRO A 166 -10.50 -8.50 -12.93
CA PRO A 166 -9.33 -9.34 -12.81
C PRO A 166 -8.96 -9.95 -14.16
N SER A 167 -7.66 -10.00 -14.47
CA SER A 167 -7.17 -10.67 -15.66
C SER A 167 -7.31 -12.20 -15.53
N PHE A 168 -7.13 -12.92 -16.64
CA PHE A 168 -7.00 -14.38 -16.64
C PHE A 168 -5.91 -14.85 -15.65
N LEU A 169 -4.75 -14.18 -15.65
CA LEU A 169 -3.65 -14.51 -14.73
C LEU A 169 -4.10 -14.41 -13.25
N THR A 170 -4.83 -13.38 -12.89
CA THR A 170 -5.35 -13.24 -11.54
C THR A 170 -6.30 -14.37 -11.16
N LYS A 171 -7.24 -14.71 -12.06
CA LYS A 171 -8.20 -15.80 -11.84
C LYS A 171 -7.47 -17.12 -11.65
N LEU A 172 -6.50 -17.41 -12.51
CA LEU A 172 -5.66 -18.61 -12.44
C LEU A 172 -4.90 -18.67 -11.12
N LEU A 173 -4.19 -17.60 -10.76
CA LEU A 173 -3.42 -17.57 -9.50
C LEU A 173 -4.32 -17.72 -8.27
N CYS A 174 -5.52 -17.16 -8.27
CA CYS A 174 -6.47 -17.35 -7.18
C CYS A 174 -6.99 -18.79 -7.09
N GLN A 175 -7.02 -19.54 -8.19
CA GLN A 175 -7.41 -20.95 -8.17
C GLN A 175 -6.29 -21.88 -7.76
N VAL A 176 -5.01 -21.57 -8.06
CA VAL A 176 -3.89 -22.49 -7.84
C VAL A 176 -2.95 -22.05 -6.70
N ALA A 177 -2.71 -20.76 -6.49
CA ALA A 177 -1.68 -20.24 -5.58
C ALA A 177 -2.23 -19.35 -4.45
N PHE A 178 -3.06 -18.36 -4.79
CA PHE A 178 -3.60 -17.44 -3.79
C PHE A 178 -4.81 -18.04 -3.11
N LYS A 179 -4.66 -18.41 -1.84
CA LYS A 179 -5.71 -19.06 -1.06
C LYS A 179 -6.10 -18.20 0.14
N LYS A 180 -7.32 -18.45 0.66
CA LYS A 180 -7.71 -17.88 1.95
C LYS A 180 -6.71 -18.26 3.03
N LEU A 181 -6.46 -17.36 3.95
CA LEU A 181 -5.69 -17.67 5.16
C LEU A 181 -6.62 -18.29 6.22
N PRO A 182 -6.09 -19.13 7.11
CA PRO A 182 -6.87 -19.62 8.24
C PRO A 182 -7.23 -18.47 9.18
N TYR A 183 -8.42 -18.53 9.77
CA TYR A 183 -8.74 -17.66 10.90
C TYR A 183 -7.97 -18.17 12.14
N PRO A 184 -7.35 -17.30 12.95
CA PRO A 184 -6.60 -17.73 14.12
C PRO A 184 -7.45 -18.55 15.10
N SER A 185 -6.94 -19.68 15.55
CA SER A 185 -7.60 -20.54 16.55
C SER A 185 -7.38 -20.10 18.00
N HIS A 186 -6.41 -19.20 18.21
CA HIS A 186 -6.04 -18.67 19.52
C HIS A 186 -5.94 -17.15 19.46
N PRO A 187 -6.16 -16.44 20.58
CA PRO A 187 -5.93 -15.00 20.65
C PRO A 187 -4.50 -14.65 20.29
N ILE A 188 -4.34 -13.54 19.55
CA ILE A 188 -3.04 -12.97 19.20
C ILE A 188 -2.81 -11.74 20.06
N GLU A 189 -1.78 -11.79 20.89
CA GLU A 189 -1.38 -10.68 21.75
C GLU A 189 -0.18 -9.94 21.18
N ALA A 190 -0.17 -8.62 21.33
CA ALA A 190 1.01 -7.82 21.01
C ALA A 190 2.07 -8.01 22.11
N PRO A 191 3.34 -8.20 21.75
CA PRO A 191 4.42 -8.23 22.75
C PRO A 191 4.50 -6.91 23.55
N PRO A 192 4.91 -6.95 24.82
CA PRO A 192 5.09 -5.74 25.62
C PRO A 192 6.01 -4.73 24.94
N ALA A 193 5.63 -3.45 24.95
CA ALA A 193 6.43 -2.37 24.35
C ALA A 193 7.83 -2.22 24.98
N ALA A 194 8.03 -2.73 26.20
CA ALA A 194 9.32 -2.77 26.88
C ALA A 194 10.30 -3.75 26.22
N ASP A 195 9.82 -4.86 25.65
CA ASP A 195 10.63 -5.74 24.82
C ASP A 195 10.71 -5.16 23.39
N LYS A 196 11.70 -4.31 23.19
CA LYS A 196 11.88 -3.57 21.93
C LYS A 196 12.07 -4.51 20.73
N VAL A 197 12.72 -5.66 20.89
CA VAL A 197 12.97 -6.59 19.79
C VAL A 197 11.70 -7.34 19.42
N ALA A 198 11.01 -7.93 20.39
CA ALA A 198 9.75 -8.63 20.14
C ALA A 198 8.67 -7.67 19.62
N HIS A 199 8.57 -6.47 20.20
CA HIS A 199 7.61 -5.45 19.72
C HIS A 199 7.96 -4.96 18.32
N GLY A 200 9.25 -4.78 18.00
CA GLY A 200 9.70 -4.41 16.65
C GLY A 200 9.40 -5.50 15.60
N ARG A 201 9.59 -6.79 15.97
CA ARG A 201 9.20 -7.94 15.14
C ARG A 201 7.69 -7.91 14.84
N TYR A 202 6.90 -7.69 15.87
CA TYR A 202 5.45 -7.54 15.76
C TYR A 202 5.09 -6.40 14.80
N LEU A 203 5.67 -5.21 14.95
CA LEU A 203 5.38 -4.06 14.10
C LEU A 203 5.78 -4.31 12.63
N VAL A 204 6.93 -4.92 12.36
CA VAL A 204 7.36 -5.29 11.00
C VAL A 204 6.34 -6.21 10.33
N THR A 205 5.76 -7.12 11.11
CA THR A 205 4.77 -8.07 10.60
C THR A 205 3.38 -7.46 10.48
N ALA A 206 2.92 -6.76 11.53
CA ALA A 206 1.58 -6.16 11.58
C ALA A 206 1.41 -5.00 10.60
N LEU A 207 2.48 -4.26 10.30
CA LEU A 207 2.49 -3.18 9.30
C LEU A 207 2.89 -3.66 7.89
N ASP A 208 3.04 -4.98 7.70
CA ASP A 208 3.36 -5.63 6.42
C ASP A 208 4.64 -5.12 5.73
N CYS A 209 5.66 -4.74 6.52
CA CYS A 209 6.93 -4.28 5.95
C CYS A 209 7.56 -5.35 5.05
N TYR A 210 7.50 -6.62 5.47
CA TYR A 210 8.09 -7.75 4.76
C TYR A 210 7.41 -8.03 3.41
N GLY A 211 6.11 -7.75 3.28
CA GLY A 211 5.36 -7.95 2.04
C GLY A 211 5.92 -7.17 0.87
N CYS A 212 6.40 -5.95 1.14
CA CYS A 212 7.10 -5.14 0.14
C CYS A 212 8.62 -5.38 0.15
N HIS A 213 9.25 -5.51 1.32
CA HIS A 213 10.70 -5.43 1.48
C HIS A 213 11.43 -6.79 1.48
N SER A 214 10.77 -7.90 1.13
CA SER A 214 11.43 -9.18 0.83
C SER A 214 11.87 -9.25 -0.65
N ALA A 215 12.45 -10.37 -1.09
CA ALA A 215 13.01 -10.45 -2.45
C ALA A 215 11.94 -10.43 -3.55
N SER A 216 10.79 -11.06 -3.32
CA SER A 216 9.71 -11.16 -4.29
C SER A 216 8.39 -11.53 -3.61
N TRP A 217 7.29 -10.95 -4.12
CA TRP A 217 5.95 -11.36 -3.73
C TRP A 217 5.63 -12.83 -4.07
N GLN A 218 6.31 -13.42 -5.06
CA GLN A 218 6.12 -14.81 -5.49
C GLN A 218 6.67 -15.82 -4.48
N THR A 219 7.65 -15.41 -3.69
CA THR A 219 8.32 -16.26 -2.69
C THR A 219 8.00 -15.80 -1.26
N MET A 220 7.01 -14.93 -1.12
CA MET A 220 6.55 -14.43 0.18
C MET A 220 5.77 -15.53 0.91
N ASN A 221 6.12 -15.77 2.16
CA ASN A 221 5.40 -16.65 3.08
C ASN A 221 4.58 -15.80 4.06
N ILE A 222 3.27 -15.70 3.84
CA ILE A 222 2.39 -14.91 4.70
C ILE A 222 2.17 -15.57 6.06
N ALA A 223 2.18 -16.92 6.11
CA ALA A 223 1.98 -17.65 7.36
C ALA A 223 3.21 -17.56 8.28
N GLU A 224 4.40 -17.55 7.71
CA GLU A 224 5.68 -17.46 8.43
C GLU A 224 6.57 -16.42 7.74
N PRO A 225 6.35 -15.10 7.98
CA PRO A 225 6.99 -14.03 7.23
C PRO A 225 8.51 -14.13 7.11
N GLU A 226 9.18 -14.55 8.18
CA GLU A 226 10.64 -14.68 8.25
C GLU A 226 11.19 -15.79 7.32
N ARG A 227 10.35 -16.70 6.85
CA ARG A 227 10.70 -17.73 5.86
C ARG A 227 10.54 -17.26 4.41
N SER A 228 10.12 -16.02 4.20
CA SER A 228 10.09 -15.41 2.86
C SER A 228 11.50 -15.33 2.30
N ALA A 229 11.68 -15.66 1.03
CA ALA A 229 13.00 -15.55 0.40
C ALA A 229 13.49 -14.10 0.46
N GLY A 230 14.73 -13.91 0.92
CA GLY A 230 15.32 -12.59 1.09
C GLY A 230 14.52 -11.69 2.03
N PHE A 231 14.01 -12.24 3.13
CA PHE A 231 13.22 -11.52 4.13
C PHE A 231 13.87 -10.19 4.52
N LEU A 232 13.14 -9.09 4.29
CA LEU A 232 13.57 -7.71 4.50
C LEU A 232 14.81 -7.26 3.70
N GLY A 233 15.36 -8.11 2.82
CA GLY A 233 16.52 -7.78 1.99
C GLY A 233 16.21 -6.89 0.78
N GLY A 234 14.96 -6.57 0.54
CA GLY A 234 14.53 -5.72 -0.58
C GLY A 234 14.67 -6.36 -1.96
N GLY A 235 14.46 -5.56 -3.00
CA GLY A 235 14.57 -5.99 -4.38
C GLY A 235 13.25 -6.42 -5.02
N ASN A 236 12.16 -6.57 -4.25
CA ASN A 236 10.83 -6.85 -4.79
C ASN A 236 10.43 -5.79 -5.81
N VAL A 237 9.96 -6.24 -6.97
CA VAL A 237 9.49 -5.35 -8.03
C VAL A 237 8.05 -4.97 -7.75
N LEU A 238 7.86 -3.71 -7.40
CA LEU A 238 6.56 -3.07 -7.20
C LEU A 238 6.25 -2.16 -8.39
N THR A 239 5.04 -1.63 -8.42
CA THR A 239 4.63 -0.63 -9.40
C THR A 239 4.40 0.69 -8.69
N ASP A 240 4.99 1.78 -9.17
CA ASP A 240 4.74 3.12 -8.64
C ASP A 240 3.36 3.65 -9.10
N LEU A 241 2.97 4.82 -8.59
CA LEU A 241 1.68 5.43 -8.94
C LEU A 241 1.58 5.92 -10.39
N ARG A 242 2.66 5.79 -11.18
CA ARG A 242 2.69 6.06 -12.62
C ARG A 242 2.64 4.79 -13.46
N GLY A 243 2.51 3.61 -12.82
CA GLY A 243 2.58 2.32 -13.48
C GLY A 243 3.99 1.85 -13.84
N LYS A 244 5.05 2.53 -13.33
CA LYS A 244 6.44 2.18 -13.60
C LYS A 244 7.00 1.22 -12.55
N PRO A 245 7.91 0.30 -12.93
CA PRO A 245 8.51 -0.61 -11.96
C PRO A 245 9.43 0.15 -10.99
N ILE A 246 9.37 -0.19 -9.71
CA ILE A 246 10.27 0.28 -8.66
C ILE A 246 10.68 -0.91 -7.79
N ARG A 247 11.87 -0.89 -7.24
CA ARG A 247 12.34 -1.94 -6.32
C ARG A 247 12.32 -1.46 -4.88
N SER A 248 11.85 -2.34 -3.98
CA SER A 248 11.84 -2.07 -2.54
C SER A 248 13.26 -2.03 -1.97
N ALA A 249 13.48 -1.18 -0.97
CA ALA A 249 14.79 -1.02 -0.34
C ALA A 249 15.16 -2.24 0.54
N ASN A 250 16.45 -2.49 0.69
CA ASN A 250 17.00 -3.41 1.67
C ASN A 250 16.88 -2.80 3.09
N LEU A 251 16.19 -3.47 3.99
CA LEU A 251 16.01 -3.06 5.40
C LEU A 251 16.89 -3.85 6.36
N THR A 252 17.73 -4.78 5.86
CA THR A 252 18.64 -5.54 6.72
C THR A 252 19.80 -4.68 7.22
N PRO A 253 20.51 -5.10 8.29
CA PRO A 253 21.64 -4.36 8.84
C PRO A 253 22.93 -4.48 8.01
N ASP A 254 22.82 -4.80 6.72
CA ASP A 254 23.93 -4.75 5.76
C ASP A 254 24.26 -3.31 5.37
N GLU A 255 25.47 -3.07 4.89
CA GLU A 255 25.89 -1.74 4.41
C GLU A 255 25.11 -1.25 3.18
N THR A 256 24.58 -2.18 2.35
CA THR A 256 23.70 -1.89 1.22
C THR A 256 22.24 -1.64 1.64
N GLY A 257 21.92 -1.90 2.91
CA GLY A 257 20.63 -1.66 3.53
C GLY A 257 20.65 -0.47 4.49
N ILE A 258 20.14 -0.70 5.70
CA ILE A 258 20.04 0.33 6.75
C ILE A 258 21.11 0.14 7.86
N GLY A 259 22.14 -0.67 7.65
CA GLY A 259 23.13 -1.01 8.66
C GLY A 259 23.85 0.20 9.27
N ARG A 260 24.07 1.27 8.48
CA ARG A 260 24.69 2.51 8.92
C ARG A 260 23.72 3.55 9.46
N TRP A 261 22.38 3.29 9.40
CA TRP A 261 21.39 4.26 9.80
C TRP A 261 21.28 4.37 11.33
N SER A 262 21.27 5.60 11.81
CA SER A 262 20.90 5.92 13.20
C SER A 262 19.38 5.75 13.41
N GLN A 263 18.94 5.87 14.65
CA GLN A 263 17.50 5.92 14.94
C GLN A 263 16.85 7.18 14.35
N ALA A 264 17.57 8.29 14.36
CA ALA A 264 17.09 9.53 13.75
C ALA A 264 16.92 9.42 12.25
N ASP A 265 17.85 8.72 11.54
CA ASP A 265 17.73 8.44 10.10
C ASP A 265 16.51 7.57 9.79
N LEU A 266 16.31 6.50 10.57
CA LEU A 266 15.14 5.64 10.39
C LEU A 266 13.85 6.39 10.70
N SER A 267 13.83 7.20 11.76
CA SER A 267 12.68 8.05 12.10
C SER A 267 12.37 9.04 10.98
N ARG A 268 13.37 9.71 10.45
CA ARG A 268 13.24 10.63 9.31
C ARG A 268 12.69 9.93 8.08
N ALA A 269 13.20 8.74 7.78
CA ALA A 269 12.74 7.95 6.64
C ALA A 269 11.28 7.50 6.80
N LEU A 270 10.92 6.92 7.94
CA LEU A 270 9.58 6.38 8.17
C LEU A 270 8.55 7.48 8.38
N ARG A 271 8.86 8.54 9.11
CA ARG A 271 7.88 9.56 9.52
C ARG A 271 7.82 10.74 8.57
N GLN A 272 8.94 11.13 7.98
CA GLN A 272 9.04 12.31 7.12
C GLN A 272 9.23 11.96 5.66
N GLY A 273 9.59 10.72 5.32
CA GLY A 273 9.75 10.27 3.94
C GLY A 273 11.08 10.68 3.30
N PHE A 274 12.13 10.91 4.09
CA PHE A 274 13.46 11.28 3.58
C PHE A 274 14.55 10.34 4.07
N ARG A 275 15.44 9.96 3.18
CA ARG A 275 16.64 9.20 3.50
C ARG A 275 17.69 10.08 4.19
N PRO A 276 18.76 9.48 4.79
CA PRO A 276 19.85 10.25 5.39
C PRO A 276 20.53 11.24 4.43
N ASP A 277 20.61 10.89 3.15
CA ASP A 277 21.16 11.73 2.08
C ASP A 277 20.22 12.86 1.62
N GLY A 278 19.06 13.02 2.26
CA GLY A 278 18.04 14.02 1.92
C GLY A 278 17.16 13.63 0.73
N THR A 279 17.41 12.49 0.07
CA THR A 279 16.56 12.06 -1.05
C THR A 279 15.20 11.57 -0.55
N PRO A 280 14.10 11.92 -1.23
CA PRO A 280 12.77 11.48 -0.83
C PRO A 280 12.56 9.97 -1.04
N ILE A 281 11.78 9.37 -0.16
CA ILE A 281 11.22 8.03 -0.36
C ILE A 281 10.10 8.14 -1.40
N ARG A 282 9.99 7.13 -2.26
CA ARG A 282 9.04 7.13 -3.39
C ARG A 282 7.85 6.22 -3.12
N ALA A 283 6.70 6.61 -3.66
CA ALA A 283 5.53 5.74 -3.69
C ALA A 283 5.87 4.40 -4.41
N PRO A 284 5.24 3.27 -4.00
CA PRO A 284 4.11 3.19 -3.06
C PRO A 284 4.49 3.32 -1.57
N MET A 285 5.78 3.32 -1.20
CA MET A 285 6.17 3.62 0.18
C MET A 285 5.75 5.04 0.55
N ALA A 286 4.99 5.18 1.60
CA ALA A 286 4.52 6.47 2.08
C ALA A 286 5.01 6.74 3.50
N PRO A 287 5.18 8.01 3.88
CA PRO A 287 5.47 8.38 5.25
C PRO A 287 4.39 7.88 6.23
N MET A 288 4.83 7.54 7.42
CA MET A 288 3.99 7.09 8.54
C MET A 288 4.24 8.02 9.76
N PRO A 289 3.81 9.30 9.68
CA PRO A 289 4.08 10.29 10.73
C PRO A 289 3.48 9.94 12.09
N GLN A 290 2.51 9.01 12.11
CA GLN A 290 1.84 8.53 13.32
C GLN A 290 2.69 7.58 14.17
N LEU A 291 3.82 7.05 13.64
CA LEU A 291 4.72 6.22 14.42
C LEU A 291 5.35 7.04 15.56
N THR A 292 5.37 6.48 16.76
CA THR A 292 6.03 7.09 17.92
C THR A 292 7.54 6.83 17.89
N ASP A 293 8.30 7.56 18.69
CA ASP A 293 9.75 7.33 18.84
C ASP A 293 10.04 5.93 19.40
N ASP A 294 9.18 5.45 20.31
CA ASP A 294 9.26 4.11 20.87
C ASP A 294 9.04 3.02 19.83
N GLU A 295 8.06 3.19 18.93
CA GLU A 295 7.80 2.24 17.86
C GLU A 295 8.92 2.25 16.81
N VAL A 296 9.45 3.42 16.45
CA VAL A 296 10.64 3.50 15.58
C VAL A 296 11.85 2.86 16.25
N GLY A 297 12.03 3.08 17.57
CA GLY A 297 13.08 2.43 18.35
C GLY A 297 12.94 0.91 18.35
N ALA A 298 11.73 0.39 18.52
CA ALA A 298 11.43 -1.04 18.47
C ALA A 298 11.67 -1.63 17.08
N LEU A 299 11.18 -0.97 16.03
CA LEU A 299 11.47 -1.36 14.64
C LEU A 299 12.98 -1.47 14.40
N ARG A 300 13.75 -0.46 14.81
CA ARG A 300 15.21 -0.47 14.67
C ARG A 300 15.86 -1.59 15.47
N ALA A 301 15.42 -1.82 16.70
CA ALA A 301 15.96 -2.89 17.53
C ALA A 301 15.81 -4.26 16.86
N TYR A 302 14.63 -4.56 16.33
CA TYR A 302 14.40 -5.80 15.60
C TYR A 302 15.17 -5.88 14.29
N LEU A 303 15.13 -4.83 13.46
CA LEU A 303 15.81 -4.82 12.16
C LEU A 303 17.32 -5.04 12.28
N ARG A 304 17.92 -4.73 13.42
CA ARG A 304 19.34 -5.03 13.69
C ARG A 304 19.59 -6.49 14.07
N THR A 305 18.59 -7.27 14.39
CA THR A 305 18.72 -8.71 14.69
C THR A 305 18.52 -9.58 13.45
N VAL A 306 17.96 -9.00 12.37
CA VAL A 306 17.74 -9.73 11.12
C VAL A 306 19.08 -10.04 10.46
N PRO A 307 19.27 -11.26 9.90
CA PRO A 307 20.50 -11.58 9.17
C PRO A 307 20.80 -10.56 8.06
N PRO A 308 22.03 -10.04 7.95
CA PRO A 308 22.39 -9.09 6.92
C PRO A 308 22.35 -9.74 5.54
N ILE A 309 21.74 -9.06 4.57
CA ILE A 309 21.68 -9.48 3.17
C ILE A 309 22.34 -8.39 2.32
N ARG A 310 23.44 -8.76 1.64
CA ARG A 310 24.05 -7.84 0.68
C ARG A 310 23.20 -7.76 -0.57
N ASN A 311 22.48 -6.66 -0.74
CA ASN A 311 21.64 -6.38 -1.90
C ASN A 311 21.67 -4.89 -2.25
N PRO A 312 22.54 -4.45 -3.16
CA PRO A 312 22.60 -3.06 -3.60
C PRO A 312 21.44 -2.76 -4.56
N VAL A 313 20.27 -2.46 -4.00
CA VAL A 313 19.06 -2.13 -4.77
C VAL A 313 19.28 -0.82 -5.54
N PRO A 314 19.11 -0.79 -6.88
CA PRO A 314 19.18 0.44 -7.68
C PRO A 314 18.15 1.47 -7.21
N ARG A 315 18.58 2.72 -7.04
CA ARG A 315 17.75 3.83 -6.55
C ARG A 315 17.09 4.64 -7.67
N SER A 316 17.69 4.62 -8.86
CA SER A 316 17.17 5.32 -10.03
C SER A 316 16.32 4.40 -10.87
N LEU A 317 15.17 4.91 -11.34
CA LEU A 317 14.38 4.26 -12.37
C LEU A 317 14.81 4.81 -13.74
N GLU A 318 14.90 3.94 -14.72
CA GLU A 318 14.91 4.38 -16.13
C GLU A 318 13.62 5.18 -16.38
N GLY A 319 13.75 6.41 -16.88
CA GLY A 319 12.63 7.28 -17.21
C GLY A 319 12.22 8.31 -16.14
N ASP A 320 12.95 8.43 -15.02
CA ASP A 320 12.78 9.57 -14.09
C ASP A 320 13.50 10.85 -14.56
N GLN A 321 14.17 10.79 -15.71
CA GLN A 321 14.82 11.96 -16.28
C GLN A 321 13.81 12.80 -17.06
N VAL A 322 13.73 14.06 -16.71
CA VAL A 322 13.02 15.07 -17.48
C VAL A 322 14.03 15.78 -18.41
N SER A 323 13.59 16.12 -19.63
CA SER A 323 14.46 16.84 -20.58
C SER A 323 15.07 18.08 -19.93
N ALA A 324 16.33 18.38 -20.27
CA ALA A 324 17.01 19.60 -19.84
C ALA A 324 16.27 20.86 -20.31
N ASP A 325 15.57 20.79 -21.44
CA ASP A 325 14.79 21.89 -22.02
C ASP A 325 13.40 22.05 -21.38
N ALA A 326 13.03 21.16 -20.43
CA ALA A 326 11.75 21.29 -19.76
C ALA A 326 11.70 22.54 -18.87
N PRO A 327 10.53 23.14 -18.67
CA PRO A 327 10.36 24.30 -17.80
C PRO A 327 11.00 24.08 -16.42
N PRO A 328 11.64 25.10 -15.83
CA PRO A 328 12.34 24.97 -14.54
C PRO A 328 11.50 24.29 -13.45
N GLY A 329 10.25 24.70 -13.29
CA GLY A 329 9.35 24.10 -12.29
C GLY A 329 9.06 22.62 -12.56
N LYS A 330 8.98 22.16 -13.82
CA LYS A 330 8.85 20.75 -14.15
C LYS A 330 10.09 19.97 -13.75
N ARG A 331 11.28 20.49 -14.01
CA ARG A 331 12.54 19.85 -13.58
C ARG A 331 12.61 19.71 -12.06
N LEU A 332 12.17 20.74 -11.32
CA LEU A 332 12.10 20.70 -9.85
C LEU A 332 11.06 19.69 -9.34
N TYR A 333 9.91 19.60 -9.99
CA TYR A 333 8.87 18.63 -9.69
C TYR A 333 9.39 17.18 -9.75
N TYR A 334 10.28 16.88 -10.70
CA TYR A 334 10.96 15.58 -10.81
C TYR A 334 12.14 15.47 -9.83
N LYS A 335 12.96 16.51 -9.71
CA LYS A 335 14.11 16.57 -8.78
C LYS A 335 13.68 16.25 -7.35
N TYR A 336 12.59 16.83 -6.90
CA TYR A 336 12.02 16.60 -5.57
C TYR A 336 11.03 15.43 -5.52
N ALA A 337 10.98 14.60 -6.54
CA ALA A 337 10.13 13.41 -6.64
C ALA A 337 8.63 13.65 -6.35
N CYS A 338 8.10 14.86 -6.52
CA CYS A 338 6.67 15.16 -6.42
C CYS A 338 5.86 14.26 -7.35
N VAL A 339 6.43 13.98 -8.54
CA VAL A 339 5.91 13.08 -9.56
C VAL A 339 5.59 11.69 -9.04
N SER A 340 6.31 11.17 -8.04
CA SER A 340 6.12 9.81 -7.52
C SER A 340 4.78 9.61 -6.81
N CYS A 341 4.26 10.69 -6.20
CA CYS A 341 2.98 10.68 -5.50
C CYS A 341 1.85 11.33 -6.30
N HIS A 342 2.18 12.33 -7.14
CA HIS A 342 1.19 13.14 -7.84
C HIS A 342 1.10 12.85 -9.35
N GLY A 343 1.94 11.93 -9.89
CA GLY A 343 1.97 11.57 -11.30
C GLY A 343 2.58 12.62 -12.21
N ASP A 344 2.82 12.25 -13.47
CA ASP A 344 3.49 13.14 -14.46
C ASP A 344 2.63 14.37 -14.82
N SER A 345 1.31 14.24 -14.77
CA SER A 345 0.35 15.31 -15.07
C SER A 345 -0.23 16.00 -13.84
N GLY A 346 0.19 15.62 -12.65
CA GLY A 346 -0.42 16.07 -11.39
C GLY A 346 -1.80 15.48 -11.08
N ALA A 347 -2.32 14.58 -11.94
CA ALA A 347 -3.64 13.96 -11.82
C ALA A 347 -3.62 12.61 -11.09
N GLY A 348 -2.45 12.11 -10.73
CA GLY A 348 -2.27 10.77 -10.18
C GLY A 348 -2.19 10.74 -8.66
N GLY A 349 -2.31 9.53 -8.14
CA GLY A 349 -1.87 9.19 -6.80
C GLY A 349 -2.70 9.76 -5.66
N GLN A 350 -2.03 10.49 -4.78
CA GLN A 350 -2.56 10.86 -3.46
C GLN A 350 -3.47 12.09 -3.47
N ALA A 351 -3.28 13.02 -4.43
CA ALA A 351 -4.12 14.20 -4.59
C ALA A 351 -3.99 14.75 -6.02
N ASP A 352 -5.07 15.28 -6.55
CA ASP A 352 -5.10 15.91 -7.88
C ASP A 352 -4.58 17.36 -7.79
N LEU A 353 -3.32 17.56 -8.15
CA LEU A 353 -2.69 18.89 -8.14
C LEU A 353 -3.26 19.87 -9.17
N ARG A 354 -4.00 19.38 -10.18
CA ARG A 354 -4.68 20.24 -11.15
C ARG A 354 -5.75 21.12 -10.48
N ARG A 355 -6.15 20.76 -9.26
CA ARG A 355 -7.08 21.52 -8.43
C ARG A 355 -6.40 22.35 -7.35
N ALA A 356 -5.07 22.45 -7.37
CA ALA A 356 -4.35 23.20 -6.35
C ALA A 356 -4.82 24.65 -6.23
N GLY A 357 -5.12 25.32 -7.36
CA GLY A 357 -5.66 26.69 -7.36
C GLY A 357 -7.07 26.83 -6.78
N GLU A 358 -7.84 25.73 -6.69
CA GLU A 358 -9.16 25.71 -6.05
C GLU A 358 -9.05 25.57 -4.52
N HIS A 359 -8.01 24.87 -4.05
CA HIS A 359 -7.80 24.57 -2.64
C HIS A 359 -6.96 25.60 -1.90
N PHE A 360 -6.08 26.32 -2.62
CA PHE A 360 -5.21 27.32 -2.03
C PHE A 360 -5.53 28.70 -2.60
N PRO A 361 -5.89 29.68 -1.73
CA PRO A 361 -6.36 31.00 -2.16
C PRO A 361 -5.28 31.82 -2.87
N ASN A 362 -4.01 31.53 -2.63
CA ASN A 362 -2.87 32.21 -3.25
C ASN A 362 -1.60 31.34 -3.20
N ARG A 363 -0.54 31.83 -3.87
CA ARG A 363 0.76 31.15 -3.94
C ARG A 363 1.40 30.95 -2.57
N LEU A 364 1.30 31.90 -1.66
CA LEU A 364 1.88 31.83 -0.33
C LEU A 364 1.21 30.72 0.51
N ALA A 365 -0.10 30.54 0.37
CA ALA A 365 -0.82 29.45 1.05
C ALA A 365 -0.38 28.07 0.54
N LEU A 366 -0.17 27.94 -0.77
CA LEU A 366 0.36 26.69 -1.35
C LEU A 366 1.82 26.45 -0.94
N GLU A 367 2.63 27.49 -0.88
CA GLU A 367 4.01 27.40 -0.40
C GLU A 367 4.05 26.95 1.07
N ALA A 368 3.26 27.59 1.94
CA ALA A 368 3.17 27.22 3.35
C ALA A 368 2.76 25.74 3.53
N TRP A 369 1.80 25.29 2.72
CA TRP A 369 1.42 23.89 2.69
C TRP A 369 2.58 22.97 2.28
N ILE A 370 3.26 23.26 1.17
CA ILE A 370 4.39 22.45 0.72
C ILE A 370 5.50 22.44 1.79
N ARG A 371 5.79 23.57 2.38
CA ARG A 371 6.80 23.67 3.45
C ARG A 371 6.48 22.77 4.63
N ASN A 372 5.23 22.78 5.10
CA ASN A 372 4.85 22.04 6.31
C ASN A 372 3.39 21.54 6.29
N ALA A 373 3.06 20.67 5.35
CA ALA A 373 1.73 20.07 5.27
C ALA A 373 1.31 19.34 6.57
N PRO A 374 2.19 18.54 7.24
CA PRO A 374 1.84 17.92 8.53
C PRO A 374 1.53 18.90 9.65
N GLY A 375 2.10 20.10 9.64
CA GLY A 375 1.79 21.15 10.62
C GLY A 375 0.38 21.69 10.47
N SER A 376 -0.16 21.71 9.24
CA SER A 376 -1.53 22.14 8.96
C SER A 376 -2.55 21.00 9.04
N LYS A 377 -2.11 19.79 8.70
CA LYS A 377 -2.94 18.57 8.67
C LYS A 377 -2.09 17.36 9.14
N PRO A 378 -2.08 17.07 10.45
CA PRO A 378 -1.21 16.03 11.04
C PRO A 378 -1.36 14.64 10.44
N GLU A 379 -2.55 14.30 9.91
CA GLU A 379 -2.85 13.02 9.27
C GLU A 379 -2.45 12.95 7.80
N THR A 380 -1.92 14.02 7.22
CA THR A 380 -1.50 14.02 5.81
C THR A 380 -0.32 13.08 5.60
N ARG A 381 -0.26 12.48 4.41
CA ARG A 381 0.90 11.72 3.93
C ARG A 381 1.87 12.59 3.13
N MET A 382 1.55 13.86 2.91
CA MET A 382 2.46 14.84 2.30
C MET A 382 3.57 15.16 3.28
N PRO A 383 4.85 14.96 2.93
CA PRO A 383 5.98 15.32 3.81
C PRO A 383 6.08 16.83 4.04
N ALA A 384 6.76 17.23 5.12
CA ALA A 384 7.24 18.59 5.26
C ALA A 384 8.51 18.78 4.41
N TRP A 385 8.49 19.72 3.48
CA TRP A 385 9.58 19.96 2.55
C TRP A 385 10.50 21.11 2.98
N GLN A 386 10.19 21.78 4.07
CA GLN A 386 11.04 22.83 4.64
C GLN A 386 12.43 22.28 4.96
N GLY A 387 13.48 22.98 4.50
CA GLY A 387 14.86 22.55 4.66
C GLY A 387 15.30 21.43 3.69
N VAL A 388 14.41 20.94 2.83
CA VAL A 388 14.72 19.99 1.75
C VAL A 388 14.68 20.68 0.38
N ILE A 389 13.61 21.41 0.10
CA ILE A 389 13.51 22.28 -1.07
C ILE A 389 14.29 23.56 -0.77
N ALA A 390 15.23 23.93 -1.66
CA ALA A 390 15.93 25.21 -1.56
C ALA A 390 14.94 26.37 -1.72
N ASP A 391 15.13 27.46 -0.98
CA ASP A 391 14.18 28.57 -1.00
C ASP A 391 13.95 29.15 -2.40
N ALA A 392 15.00 29.22 -3.22
CA ALA A 392 14.91 29.67 -4.62
C ALA A 392 14.12 28.73 -5.55
N ASP A 393 13.91 27.48 -5.14
CA ASP A 393 13.22 26.48 -5.97
C ASP A 393 11.70 26.48 -5.73
N TYR A 394 11.20 27.14 -4.65
CA TYR A 394 9.75 27.16 -4.36
C TYR A 394 8.94 27.91 -5.41
N GLU A 395 9.37 29.10 -5.79
CA GLU A 395 8.62 29.94 -6.73
C GLU A 395 8.39 29.24 -8.08
N PRO A 396 9.43 28.73 -8.80
CA PRO A 396 9.22 28.06 -10.07
C PRO A 396 8.46 26.73 -9.93
N LEU A 397 8.62 26.01 -8.80
CA LEU A 397 7.87 24.78 -8.52
C LEU A 397 6.37 25.08 -8.35
N ILE A 398 6.03 26.08 -7.56
CA ILE A 398 4.64 26.50 -7.31
C ILE A 398 3.98 26.99 -8.60
N ALA A 399 4.68 27.79 -9.39
CA ALA A 399 4.21 28.24 -10.70
C ALA A 399 3.85 27.05 -11.60
N TYR A 400 4.72 26.02 -11.64
CA TYR A 400 4.45 24.80 -12.39
C TYR A 400 3.24 24.03 -11.87
N VAL A 401 3.12 23.84 -10.55
CA VAL A 401 1.97 23.14 -9.93
C VAL A 401 0.65 23.83 -10.28
N LEU A 402 0.60 25.16 -10.17
CA LEU A 402 -0.61 25.93 -10.52
C LEU A 402 -0.93 25.86 -12.02
N ALA A 403 0.09 25.80 -12.89
CA ALA A 403 -0.10 25.66 -14.33
C ALA A 403 -0.66 24.28 -14.75
N LEU A 404 -0.53 23.25 -13.90
CA LEU A 404 -1.15 21.93 -14.17
C LEU A 404 -2.68 22.01 -14.27
N GLY A 405 -3.31 22.92 -13.53
CA GLY A 405 -4.74 23.15 -13.59
C GLY A 405 -5.23 23.94 -14.83
N GLN A 406 -4.35 24.67 -15.48
CA GLN A 406 -4.68 25.51 -16.65
C GLN A 406 -4.69 24.72 -17.98
N LYS A 407 -4.23 23.48 -17.97
CA LYS A 407 -4.14 22.61 -19.16
C LYS A 407 -5.36 21.68 -19.33
N ARG A 408 -6.52 22.12 -18.88
CA ARG A 408 -7.81 21.43 -19.10
C ARG A 408 -8.37 21.70 -20.46
#